data_67f73e72ad87232a1f7f2bf4a204f5fd
#
_entry.id   67f73e72ad87232a1f7f2bf4a204f5fd
#
_cell.length_a   1.000
_cell.length_b   1.000
_cell.length_c   1.000
_cell.angle_alpha   90.00
_cell.angle_beta   90.00
_cell.angle_gamma   90.00
#
_symmetry.space_group_name_H-M   'P 1'
#
loop_
_entity.id
_entity.type
_entity.pdbx_description
1 polymer ?
#
loop_
_entity_poly.entity_id
_entity_poly.type
_entity_poly.pdbx_seq_one_letter_code
_entity_poly.pdbx_strand_id
1 'polypeptide(L)'
;MHSDLFDRIDRTVTEHNMLCPEDRVVAAVSGGADSMLLLHYLLSRRERWQLKIIVAHVEHGIRGESSRADAAFVRDFCARQHLSYFEKAIDAPGEAKAAGMGVEAYARQTRYAFFQSLGCDRIATAHTLSDSVETML
;
A
#
# COMPACT_ATOMS: atom_id res chain seq x y z
N MET A 1 11.23 6.35 -18.82
CA MET A 1 10.67 5.02 -18.89
C MET A 1 9.30 4.88 -18.31
N HIS A 2 9.07 5.38 -17.11
CA HIS A 2 7.72 5.34 -16.54
C HIS A 2 6.99 6.67 -16.74
N SER A 3 7.53 7.61 -17.50
CA SER A 3 6.98 8.95 -17.59
C SER A 3 5.55 8.97 -18.15
N ASP A 4 5.29 8.22 -19.22
CA ASP A 4 3.94 8.17 -19.80
C ASP A 4 2.93 7.54 -18.83
N LEU A 5 3.33 6.48 -18.14
CA LEU A 5 2.48 5.83 -17.17
C LEU A 5 2.21 6.76 -15.98
N PHE A 6 3.25 7.40 -15.48
CA PHE A 6 3.12 8.32 -14.35
C PHE A 6 2.28 9.54 -14.73
N ASP A 7 2.39 10.02 -15.95
CA ASP A 7 1.56 11.13 -16.43
C ASP A 7 0.08 10.74 -16.47
N ARG A 8 -0.21 9.50 -16.88
CA ARG A 8 -1.59 8.99 -16.86
C ARG A 8 -2.11 8.85 -15.45
N ILE A 9 -1.28 8.39 -14.53
CA ILE A 9 -1.65 8.31 -13.12
C ILE A 9 -1.92 9.71 -12.57
N ASP A 10 -1.07 10.68 -12.91
CA ASP A 10 -1.26 12.07 -12.48
C ASP A 10 -2.62 12.60 -12.92
N ARG A 11 -3.02 12.33 -14.14
CA ARG A 11 -4.32 12.78 -14.64
C ARG A 11 -5.47 12.18 -13.84
N THR A 12 -5.40 10.87 -13.59
CA THR A 12 -6.42 10.17 -12.81
C THR A 12 -6.47 10.72 -11.39
N VAL A 13 -5.32 10.87 -10.77
CA VAL A 13 -5.21 11.41 -9.42
C VAL A 13 -5.83 12.80 -9.33
N THR A 14 -5.53 13.66 -10.31
CA THR A 14 -6.04 15.02 -10.32
C THR A 14 -7.54 15.07 -10.58
N GLU A 15 -8.03 14.29 -11.55
CA GLU A 15 -9.44 14.26 -11.90
C GLU A 15 -10.33 13.80 -10.75
N HIS A 16 -9.84 12.85 -9.97
CA HIS A 16 -10.63 12.25 -8.87
C HIS A 16 -10.22 12.74 -7.48
N ASN A 17 -9.36 13.74 -7.43
CA ASN A 17 -8.85 14.28 -6.14
C ASN A 17 -8.32 13.19 -5.22
N MET A 18 -7.57 12.25 -5.78
CA MET A 18 -7.07 11.10 -5.04
C MET A 18 -5.93 11.45 -4.10
N LEU A 19 -5.20 12.53 -4.39
CA LEU A 19 -4.14 13.04 -3.52
C LEU A 19 -4.31 14.54 -3.39
N CYS A 20 -4.03 15.05 -2.20
CA CYS A 20 -3.99 16.49 -1.93
C CYS A 20 -2.62 16.83 -1.38
N PRO A 21 -2.15 18.09 -1.57
CA PRO A 21 -0.88 18.50 -1.00
C PRO A 21 -0.83 18.23 0.51
N GLU A 22 0.33 17.78 0.98
CA GLU A 22 0.62 17.49 2.38
C GLU A 22 -0.14 16.27 2.94
N ASP A 23 -0.75 15.46 2.09
CA ASP A 23 -1.42 14.24 2.55
C ASP A 23 -0.44 13.25 3.18
N ARG A 24 -0.94 12.56 4.19
CA ARG A 24 -0.27 11.37 4.73
C ARG A 24 -0.83 10.18 3.98
N VAL A 25 0.02 9.51 3.23
CA VAL A 25 -0.39 8.40 2.39
C VAL A 25 0.19 7.11 2.94
N VAL A 26 -0.67 6.16 3.26
CA VAL A 26 -0.23 4.80 3.56
C VAL A 26 -0.20 4.04 2.24
N ALA A 27 0.98 3.62 1.83
CA ALA A 27 1.15 2.80 0.64
C ALA A 27 1.13 1.33 1.07
N ALA A 28 0.13 0.59 0.61
CA ALA A 28 0.02 -0.84 0.88
C ALA A 28 0.90 -1.59 -0.12
N VAL A 29 2.03 -2.09 0.33
CA VAL A 29 3.06 -2.67 -0.54
C VAL A 29 3.26 -4.15 -0.20
N SER A 30 3.00 -5.00 -1.17
CA SER A 30 3.16 -6.45 -1.00
C SER A 30 4.55 -6.95 -1.37
N GLY A 31 5.32 -6.15 -2.10
CA GLY A 31 6.61 -6.57 -2.65
C GLY A 31 6.54 -7.01 -4.10
N GLY A 32 5.34 -7.17 -4.65
CA GLY A 32 5.16 -7.49 -6.05
C GLY A 32 5.41 -6.28 -6.95
N ALA A 33 5.53 -6.52 -8.26
CA ALA A 33 5.88 -5.48 -9.22
C ALA A 33 4.92 -4.30 -9.21
N ASP A 34 3.62 -4.56 -9.16
CA ASP A 34 2.61 -3.50 -9.20
C ASP A 34 2.67 -2.62 -7.96
N SER A 35 2.85 -3.22 -6.79
CA SER A 35 2.93 -2.45 -5.55
C SER A 35 4.22 -1.65 -5.46
N MET A 36 5.32 -2.18 -6.00
CA MET A 36 6.57 -1.43 -6.06
C MET A 36 6.48 -0.28 -7.04
N LEU A 37 5.77 -0.45 -8.16
CA LEU A 37 5.53 0.62 -9.11
C LEU A 37 4.72 1.75 -8.45
N LEU A 38 3.70 1.40 -7.68
CA LEU A 38 2.93 2.37 -6.91
C LEU A 38 3.85 3.16 -5.99
N LEU A 39 4.73 2.48 -5.27
CA LEU A 39 5.65 3.13 -4.35
C LEU A 39 6.61 4.08 -5.08
N HIS A 40 7.14 3.66 -6.22
CA HIS A 40 7.98 4.51 -7.04
C HIS A 40 7.25 5.76 -7.54
N TYR A 41 5.98 5.60 -7.92
CA TYR A 41 5.17 6.73 -8.33
C TYR A 41 5.03 7.73 -7.18
N LEU A 42 4.65 7.26 -5.99
CA LEU A 42 4.47 8.13 -4.84
C LEU A 42 5.78 8.84 -4.47
N LEU A 43 6.90 8.13 -4.53
CA LEU A 43 8.20 8.74 -4.27
C LEU A 43 8.54 9.82 -5.29
N SER A 44 8.21 9.60 -6.56
CA SER A 44 8.46 10.58 -7.61
C SER A 44 7.64 11.84 -7.44
N ARG A 45 6.53 11.77 -6.74
CA ARG A 45 5.63 12.91 -6.51
C ARG A 45 5.72 13.48 -5.10
N ARG A 46 6.55 12.88 -4.25
CA ARG A 46 6.64 13.24 -2.83
C ARG A 46 6.97 14.71 -2.62
N GLU A 47 7.96 15.23 -3.33
CA GLU A 47 8.34 16.63 -3.17
C GLU A 47 7.32 17.58 -3.77
N ARG A 48 6.81 17.23 -4.94
CA ARG A 48 5.85 18.06 -5.68
C ARG A 48 4.57 18.30 -4.89
N TRP A 49 4.08 17.24 -4.21
CA TRP A 49 2.85 17.29 -3.44
C TRP A 49 3.10 17.40 -1.94
N GLN A 50 4.37 17.38 -1.52
CA GLN A 50 4.75 17.37 -0.11
C GLN A 50 4.09 16.21 0.65
N LEU A 51 4.10 15.04 0.06
CA LEU A 51 3.48 13.85 0.63
C LEU A 51 4.30 13.29 1.78
N LYS A 52 3.60 12.80 2.80
CA LYS A 52 4.22 12.01 3.86
C LYS A 52 3.85 10.56 3.59
N ILE A 53 4.83 9.77 3.15
CA ILE A 53 4.60 8.40 2.71
C ILE A 53 4.97 7.44 3.83
N ILE A 54 4.00 6.59 4.18
CA ILE A 54 4.19 5.52 5.16
C ILE A 54 3.95 4.21 4.40
N VAL A 55 4.88 3.29 4.47
CA VAL A 55 4.75 1.99 3.81
C VAL A 55 4.21 0.98 4.80
N ALA A 56 3.16 0.28 4.40
CA ALA A 56 2.54 -0.76 5.22
C ALA A 56 2.53 -2.08 4.47
N HIS A 57 2.93 -3.13 5.14
CA HIS A 57 2.94 -4.48 4.60
C HIS A 57 2.19 -5.40 5.54
N VAL A 58 1.29 -6.22 4.99
CA VAL A 58 0.54 -7.19 5.77
C VAL A 58 0.91 -8.58 5.28
N GLU A 59 1.37 -9.41 6.19
CA GLU A 59 1.63 -10.82 5.93
C GLU A 59 0.43 -11.63 6.41
N HIS A 60 -0.18 -12.37 5.50
CA HIS A 60 -1.43 -13.07 5.78
C HIS A 60 -1.24 -14.51 6.29
N GLY A 61 -0.01 -14.97 6.42
CA GLY A 61 0.27 -16.32 6.88
C GLY A 61 -0.04 -17.41 5.86
N ILE A 62 -0.25 -17.05 4.62
CA ILE A 62 -0.66 -18.00 3.58
C ILE A 62 0.51 -18.47 2.72
N ARG A 63 1.51 -17.60 2.53
CA ARG A 63 2.60 -17.83 1.58
C ARG A 63 3.90 -18.37 2.18
N GLY A 64 4.01 -18.45 3.47
CA GLY A 64 5.22 -18.96 4.11
C GLY A 64 6.46 -18.12 3.83
N GLU A 65 7.51 -18.77 3.32
CA GLU A 65 8.80 -18.11 3.11
C GLU A 65 8.76 -17.00 2.05
N SER A 66 7.91 -17.13 1.03
CA SER A 66 7.77 -16.08 0.02
C SER A 66 7.33 -14.76 0.63
N SER A 67 6.40 -14.81 1.57
CA SER A 67 5.95 -13.60 2.26
C SER A 67 7.05 -12.96 3.08
N ARG A 68 7.90 -13.77 3.70
CA ARG A 68 9.02 -13.24 4.49
C ARG A 68 10.06 -12.57 3.60
N ALA A 69 10.34 -13.16 2.44
CA ALA A 69 11.27 -12.57 1.49
C ALA A 69 10.74 -11.26 0.95
N ASP A 70 9.45 -11.20 0.65
CA ASP A 70 8.80 -9.98 0.19
C ASP A 70 8.86 -8.89 1.26
N ALA A 71 8.58 -9.24 2.50
CA ALA A 71 8.64 -8.29 3.62
C ALA A 71 10.05 -7.75 3.80
N ALA A 72 11.07 -8.62 3.74
CA ALA A 72 12.46 -8.20 3.87
C ALA A 72 12.86 -7.26 2.74
N PHE A 73 12.44 -7.55 1.51
CA PHE A 73 12.72 -6.71 0.36
C PHE A 73 12.14 -5.31 0.54
N VAL A 74 10.88 -5.23 0.93
CA VAL A 74 10.20 -3.94 1.14
C VAL A 74 10.84 -3.18 2.29
N ARG A 75 11.15 -3.87 3.38
CA ARG A 75 11.78 -3.25 4.55
C ARG A 75 13.13 -2.63 4.19
N ASP A 76 13.95 -3.38 3.46
CA ASP A 76 15.28 -2.90 3.04
C ASP A 76 15.16 -1.71 2.09
N PHE A 77 14.21 -1.76 1.17
CA PHE A 77 13.95 -0.66 0.26
C PHE A 77 13.58 0.60 1.05
N CYS A 78 12.69 0.47 2.01
CA CYS A 78 12.25 1.61 2.82
C CYS A 78 13.40 2.20 3.64
N ALA A 79 14.26 1.35 4.18
CA ALA A 79 15.42 1.82 4.93
C ALA A 79 16.35 2.65 4.04
N ARG A 80 16.58 2.21 2.80
CA ARG A 80 17.44 2.94 1.87
C ARG A 80 16.81 4.25 1.42
N GLN A 81 15.48 4.33 1.35
CA GLN A 81 14.76 5.52 0.92
C GLN A 81 14.33 6.44 2.07
N HIS A 82 14.70 6.08 3.29
CA HIS A 82 14.31 6.83 4.49
C HIS A 82 12.79 6.96 4.63
N LEU A 83 12.10 5.84 4.40
CA LEU A 83 10.65 5.79 4.55
C LEU A 83 10.27 5.08 5.84
N SER A 84 9.18 5.52 6.45
CA SER A 84 8.58 4.79 7.57
C SER A 84 7.98 3.49 7.06
N TYR A 85 8.26 2.39 7.76
CA TYR A 85 7.80 1.07 7.38
C TYR A 85 7.13 0.41 8.57
N PHE A 86 5.95 -0.13 8.34
CA PHE A 86 5.21 -0.89 9.35
C PHE A 86 4.73 -2.19 8.73
N GLU A 87 4.80 -3.26 9.51
CA GLU A 87 4.28 -4.53 9.05
C GLU A 87 3.42 -5.17 10.12
N LYS A 88 2.47 -5.98 9.68
CA LYS A 88 1.60 -6.76 10.56
C LYS A 88 1.48 -8.16 10.00
N ALA A 89 1.71 -9.14 10.85
CA ALA A 89 1.49 -10.54 10.50
C ALA A 89 0.14 -10.96 11.08
N ILE A 90 -0.68 -11.62 10.28
CA ILE A 90 -1.96 -12.17 10.72
C ILE A 90 -2.05 -13.62 10.25
N ASP A 91 -2.71 -14.44 11.04
CA ASP A 91 -3.07 -15.80 10.64
C ASP A 91 -4.49 -15.75 10.07
N ALA A 92 -4.60 -15.28 8.83
CA ALA A 92 -5.92 -15.04 8.23
C ALA A 92 -6.82 -16.27 8.25
N PRO A 93 -6.37 -17.47 7.86
CA PRO A 93 -7.24 -18.64 7.92
C PRO A 93 -7.75 -18.96 9.32
N GLY A 94 -6.85 -18.97 10.31
CA GLY A 94 -7.22 -19.30 11.69
C GLY A 94 -8.09 -18.24 12.34
N GLU A 95 -7.71 -16.98 12.18
CA GLU A 95 -8.43 -15.86 12.78
C GLU A 95 -9.80 -15.66 12.13
N ALA A 96 -9.90 -15.85 10.81
CA ALA A 96 -11.17 -15.75 10.10
C ALA A 96 -12.15 -16.81 10.59
N LYS A 97 -11.67 -18.03 10.78
CA LYS A 97 -12.50 -19.12 11.30
C LYS A 97 -13.02 -18.79 12.68
N ALA A 98 -12.17 -18.28 13.55
CA ALA A 98 -12.57 -17.90 14.91
C ALA A 98 -13.58 -16.77 14.91
N ALA A 99 -13.50 -15.86 13.93
CA ALA A 99 -14.43 -14.74 13.81
C ALA A 99 -15.71 -15.10 13.05
N GLY A 100 -15.80 -16.30 12.49
CA GLY A 100 -16.95 -16.70 11.68
C GLY A 100 -17.05 -16.00 10.35
N MET A 101 -15.90 -15.62 9.77
CA MET A 101 -15.82 -14.88 8.51
C MET A 101 -15.08 -15.68 7.45
N GLY A 102 -15.30 -15.34 6.17
CA GLY A 102 -14.47 -15.84 5.09
C GLY A 102 -13.06 -15.28 5.22
N VAL A 103 -12.08 -16.04 4.74
CA VAL A 103 -10.66 -15.66 4.85
C VAL A 103 -10.38 -14.32 4.18
N GLU A 104 -10.88 -14.13 2.96
CA GLU A 104 -10.63 -12.89 2.22
C GLU A 104 -11.29 -11.68 2.87
N ALA A 105 -12.52 -11.83 3.35
CA ALA A 105 -13.24 -10.76 4.01
C ALA A 105 -12.53 -10.35 5.29
N TYR A 106 -12.10 -11.33 6.07
CA TYR A 106 -11.38 -11.07 7.32
C TYR A 106 -10.03 -10.38 7.05
N ALA A 107 -9.28 -10.90 6.09
CA ALA A 107 -7.98 -10.33 5.73
C ALA A 107 -8.11 -8.88 5.27
N ARG A 108 -9.12 -8.60 4.44
CA ARG A 108 -9.37 -7.24 3.97
C ARG A 108 -9.72 -6.30 5.11
N GLN A 109 -10.63 -6.72 5.99
CA GLN A 109 -11.04 -5.90 7.13
C GLN A 109 -9.86 -5.59 8.04
N THR A 110 -9.07 -6.60 8.37
CA THR A 110 -7.91 -6.46 9.25
C THR A 110 -6.86 -5.57 8.62
N ARG A 111 -6.62 -5.73 7.33
CA ARG A 111 -5.65 -4.94 6.59
C ARG A 111 -6.00 -3.45 6.60
N TYR A 112 -7.25 -3.12 6.30
CA TYR A 112 -7.68 -1.71 6.29
C TYR A 112 -7.69 -1.11 7.68
N ALA A 113 -8.09 -1.88 8.70
CA ALA A 113 -8.02 -1.41 10.08
C ALA A 113 -6.58 -1.08 10.48
N PHE A 114 -5.62 -1.91 10.07
CA PHE A 114 -4.22 -1.67 10.31
C PHE A 114 -3.75 -0.39 9.62
N PHE A 115 -4.08 -0.20 8.35
CA PHE A 115 -3.69 0.99 7.60
C PHE A 115 -4.26 2.26 8.26
N GLN A 116 -5.52 2.23 8.66
CA GLN A 116 -6.14 3.37 9.32
C GLN A 116 -5.50 3.69 10.66
N SER A 117 -5.02 2.67 11.37
CA SER A 117 -4.36 2.87 12.66
C SER A 117 -3.05 3.64 12.54
N LEU A 118 -2.47 3.73 11.34
CA LEU A 118 -1.22 4.43 11.10
C LEU A 118 -1.42 5.94 10.91
N GLY A 119 -2.66 6.42 10.99
CA GLY A 119 -2.93 7.86 10.95
C GLY A 119 -2.72 8.48 9.57
N CYS A 120 -3.45 7.99 8.57
CA CYS A 120 -3.31 8.46 7.20
C CYS A 120 -4.52 9.26 6.74
N ASP A 121 -4.31 10.11 5.74
CA ASP A 121 -5.37 10.81 5.03
C ASP A 121 -5.85 9.96 3.84
N ARG A 122 -4.94 9.19 3.25
CA ARG A 122 -5.20 8.36 2.07
C ARG A 122 -4.54 7.00 2.21
N ILE A 123 -5.18 5.98 1.64
CA ILE A 123 -4.61 4.65 1.51
C ILE A 123 -4.45 4.36 0.02
N ALA A 124 -3.24 4.07 -0.40
CA ALA A 124 -2.93 3.76 -1.79
C ALA A 124 -2.61 2.28 -1.92
N THR A 125 -3.24 1.64 -2.89
CA THR A 125 -3.00 0.22 -3.18
C THR A 125 -2.65 0.06 -4.65
N ALA A 126 -2.08 -1.08 -5.00
CA ALA A 126 -1.74 -1.38 -6.39
C ALA A 126 -2.97 -1.44 -7.30
N HIS A 127 -4.15 -1.68 -6.76
CA HIS A 127 -5.38 -1.66 -7.53
C HIS A 127 -5.65 -0.30 -8.15
N THR A 128 -5.17 0.76 -7.51
CA THR A 128 -5.32 2.12 -8.02
C THR A 128 -4.66 2.30 -9.38
N LEU A 129 -3.59 1.56 -9.65
CA LEU A 129 -2.86 1.67 -10.91
C LEU A 129 -3.58 1.01 -12.08
N SER A 130 -4.27 -0.10 -11.82
CA SER A 130 -4.96 -0.84 -12.86
C SER A 130 -6.40 -0.38 -13.05
N ASP A 131 -7.05 -0.02 -11.98
CA ASP A 131 -8.45 0.43 -11.97
C ASP A 131 -8.55 1.86 -11.56
N SER A 132 -8.08 2.71 -12.33
CA SER A 132 -7.87 4.13 -12.07
C SER A 132 -8.96 4.89 -11.30
N VAL A 133 -10.05 4.30 -10.92
CA VAL A 133 -11.19 5.00 -10.33
C VAL A 133 -11.47 4.59 -8.91
N GLU A 134 -10.94 3.50 -8.47
CA GLU A 134 -11.26 3.00 -7.14
C GLU A 134 -10.11 3.15 -6.22
N THR A 135 -10.39 3.29 -4.98
CA THR A 135 -9.52 2.87 -3.94
C THR A 135 -8.42 3.73 -3.44
N MET A 136 -8.48 4.98 -3.70
CA MET A 136 -7.80 5.86 -2.78
C MET A 136 -8.82 6.36 -1.80
N LEU A 137 -8.67 5.99 -0.58
CA LEU A 137 -9.61 6.39 0.44
C LEU A 137 -9.04 7.48 1.30
#